data_e11e0620cceac7e3d384b77f22762fa3
#
_entry.id   e11e0620cceac7e3d384b77f22762fa3
#
_cell.length_a   1.000
_cell.length_b   1.000
_cell.length_c   1.000
_cell.angle_alpha   90.00
_cell.angle_beta   90.00
_cell.angle_gamma   90.00
#
_symmetry.space_group_name_H-M   'P 1'
#
loop_
_entity.id
_entity.type
_entity.pdbx_description
1 polymer ?
#
loop_
_entity_poly.entity_id
_entity_poly.type
_entity_poly.pdbx_seq_one_letter_code
_entity_poly.pdbx_strand_id
1 'polypeptide(L)'
;MKHVIKPACSLFLIAAITTALLGFVHAFTLEPIAVQLRETQERTMRAILTQATDFRELSTETTGSIVRVFEAVRGDETIGYIVELAPGGYSGPINMMVGISSADNTIAGMRVLRHTETPGLGSHIVRESFFSRFDNRGMTPIRVVRSSPGPDEIEALTSATITTRAVTYAVNEAIEWYRRR
;
A
#
# COMPACT_ATOMS: atom_id res chain seq x y z
N MET A 1 -6.16 47.93 -29.78
CA MET A 1 -6.82 46.62 -29.76
C MET A 1 -6.09 45.58 -30.63
N LYS A 2 -5.65 45.88 -31.89
CA LYS A 2 -4.96 44.89 -32.75
C LYS A 2 -3.64 44.36 -32.20
N HIS A 3 -2.92 45.08 -31.34
CA HIS A 3 -1.64 44.66 -30.74
C HIS A 3 -1.78 43.62 -29.62
N VAL A 4 -2.96 43.48 -28.99
CA VAL A 4 -3.23 42.52 -27.91
C VAL A 4 -3.79 41.21 -28.48
N ILE A 5 -4.53 41.25 -29.59
CA ILE A 5 -5.18 40.08 -30.18
C ILE A 5 -4.17 39.05 -30.70
N LYS A 6 -3.09 39.50 -31.37
CA LYS A 6 -2.08 38.56 -31.91
C LYS A 6 -1.40 37.73 -30.82
N PRO A 7 -0.84 38.32 -29.73
CA PRO A 7 -0.26 37.51 -28.66
C PRO A 7 -1.29 36.65 -27.91
N ALA A 8 -2.53 37.14 -27.76
CA ALA A 8 -3.61 36.36 -27.15
C ALA A 8 -3.96 35.10 -27.96
N CYS A 9 -4.08 35.25 -29.31
CA CYS A 9 -4.30 34.11 -30.20
C CYS A 9 -3.15 33.11 -30.21
N SER A 10 -1.91 33.61 -30.18
CA SER A 10 -0.72 32.74 -30.10
C SER A 10 -0.69 31.95 -28.78
N LEU A 11 -0.96 32.60 -27.67
CA LEU A 11 -1.02 31.95 -26.35
C LEU A 11 -2.15 30.93 -26.28
N PHE A 12 -3.33 31.26 -26.79
CA PHE A 12 -4.46 30.36 -26.88
C PHE A 12 -4.13 29.10 -27.71
N LEU A 13 -3.49 29.30 -28.87
CA LEU A 13 -3.12 28.20 -29.76
C LEU A 13 -2.12 27.25 -29.08
N ILE A 14 -1.09 27.79 -28.43
CA ILE A 14 -0.10 27.01 -27.69
C ILE A 14 -0.80 26.23 -26.54
N ALA A 15 -1.61 26.92 -25.75
CA ALA A 15 -2.34 26.28 -24.65
C ALA A 15 -3.29 25.19 -25.15
N ALA A 16 -4.01 25.41 -26.24
CA ALA A 16 -4.91 24.43 -26.85
C ALA A 16 -4.16 23.18 -27.34
N ILE A 17 -3.03 23.37 -28.03
CA ILE A 17 -2.20 22.25 -28.53
C ILE A 17 -1.61 21.46 -27.35
N THR A 18 -1.04 22.12 -26.35
CA THR A 18 -0.46 21.44 -25.18
C THR A 18 -1.50 20.69 -24.37
N THR A 19 -2.68 21.28 -24.17
CA THR A 19 -3.79 20.61 -23.44
C THR A 19 -4.31 19.39 -24.24
N ALA A 20 -4.46 19.51 -25.55
CA ALA A 20 -4.87 18.40 -26.40
C ALA A 20 -3.84 17.26 -26.39
N LEU A 21 -2.55 17.57 -26.46
CA LEU A 21 -1.45 16.59 -26.35
C LEU A 21 -1.43 15.89 -25.01
N LEU A 22 -1.57 16.64 -23.91
CA LEU A 22 -1.65 16.07 -22.55
C LEU A 22 -2.87 15.17 -22.38
N GLY A 23 -4.03 15.60 -22.86
CA GLY A 23 -5.26 14.80 -22.85
C GLY A 23 -5.14 13.49 -23.64
N PHE A 24 -4.49 13.56 -24.80
CA PHE A 24 -4.23 12.38 -25.62
C PHE A 24 -3.27 11.39 -24.92
N VAL A 25 -2.14 11.87 -24.40
CA VAL A 25 -1.18 11.03 -23.65
C VAL A 25 -1.86 10.43 -22.43
N HIS A 26 -2.65 11.22 -21.68
CA HIS A 26 -3.38 10.74 -20.51
C HIS A 26 -4.35 9.60 -20.87
N ALA A 27 -5.17 9.79 -21.90
CA ALA A 27 -6.12 8.76 -22.33
C ALA A 27 -5.41 7.46 -22.77
N PHE A 28 -4.25 7.56 -23.41
CA PHE A 28 -3.50 6.41 -23.90
C PHE A 28 -2.75 5.67 -22.79
N THR A 29 -2.43 6.33 -21.66
CA THR A 29 -1.69 5.76 -20.54
C THR A 29 -2.57 5.19 -19.42
N LEU A 30 -3.85 5.50 -19.38
CA LEU A 30 -4.77 5.02 -18.33
C LEU A 30 -4.88 3.50 -18.27
N GLU A 31 -5.07 2.85 -19.41
CA GLU A 31 -5.26 1.40 -19.48
C GLU A 31 -3.99 0.61 -19.08
N PRO A 32 -2.79 0.87 -19.63
CA PRO A 32 -1.57 0.19 -19.22
C PRO A 32 -1.25 0.41 -17.73
N ILE A 33 -1.53 1.57 -17.17
CA ILE A 33 -1.32 1.84 -15.74
C ILE A 33 -2.24 0.95 -14.88
N ALA A 34 -3.50 0.80 -15.26
CA ALA A 34 -4.46 -0.04 -14.52
C ALA A 34 -4.06 -1.52 -14.56
N VAL A 35 -3.56 -2.00 -15.70
CA VAL A 35 -3.07 -3.38 -15.84
C VAL A 35 -1.84 -3.61 -14.97
N GLN A 36 -0.85 -2.73 -15.04
CA GLN A 36 0.36 -2.82 -14.21
C GLN A 36 0.05 -2.81 -12.70
N LEU A 37 -0.94 -2.01 -12.30
CA LEU A 37 -1.35 -1.95 -10.89
C LEU A 37 -1.91 -3.29 -10.42
N ARG A 38 -2.78 -3.93 -11.22
CA ARG A 38 -3.34 -5.26 -10.92
C ARG A 38 -2.24 -6.33 -10.86
N GLU A 39 -1.35 -6.36 -11.85
CA GLU A 39 -0.23 -7.31 -11.85
C GLU A 39 0.68 -7.13 -10.62
N THR A 40 0.97 -5.89 -10.25
CA THR A 40 1.77 -5.59 -9.06
C THR A 40 1.07 -6.05 -7.79
N GLN A 41 -0.25 -5.86 -7.70
CA GLN A 41 -1.07 -6.35 -6.60
C GLN A 41 -1.00 -7.87 -6.49
N GLU A 42 -1.27 -8.59 -7.58
CA GLU A 42 -1.25 -10.06 -7.57
C GLU A 42 0.14 -10.60 -7.23
N ARG A 43 1.20 -10.04 -7.80
CA ARG A 43 2.58 -10.42 -7.46
C ARG A 43 2.88 -10.20 -5.98
N THR A 44 2.40 -9.10 -5.42
CA THR A 44 2.59 -8.78 -4.00
C THR A 44 1.83 -9.75 -3.10
N MET A 45 0.58 -10.07 -3.42
CA MET A 45 -0.22 -11.05 -2.68
C MET A 45 0.45 -12.43 -2.69
N ARG A 46 0.92 -12.89 -3.87
CA ARG A 46 1.67 -14.15 -4.01
C ARG A 46 3.01 -14.14 -3.29
N ALA A 47 3.68 -12.99 -3.18
CA ALA A 47 4.92 -12.86 -2.44
C ALA A 47 4.72 -12.93 -0.92
N ILE A 48 3.55 -12.52 -0.41
CA ILE A 48 3.20 -12.59 1.01
C ILE A 48 2.69 -13.98 1.39
N LEU A 49 1.76 -14.55 0.61
CA LEU A 49 1.19 -15.87 0.82
C LEU A 49 1.53 -16.78 -0.37
N THR A 50 2.76 -17.29 -0.39
CA THR A 50 3.33 -18.06 -1.51
C THR A 50 2.59 -19.36 -1.81
N GLN A 51 1.88 -19.92 -0.84
CA GLN A 51 1.12 -21.17 -0.99
C GLN A 51 -0.28 -20.96 -1.58
N ALA A 52 -0.74 -19.71 -1.74
CA ALA A 52 -2.04 -19.42 -2.31
C ALA A 52 -2.07 -19.67 -3.82
N THR A 53 -3.08 -20.38 -4.28
CA THR A 53 -3.33 -20.59 -5.71
C THR A 53 -4.18 -19.48 -6.30
N ASP A 54 -5.09 -18.91 -5.50
CA ASP A 54 -6.00 -17.85 -5.92
C ASP A 54 -6.35 -16.89 -4.77
N PHE A 55 -6.86 -15.70 -5.12
CA PHE A 55 -7.27 -14.65 -4.18
C PHE A 55 -8.67 -14.17 -4.54
N ARG A 56 -9.61 -14.27 -3.58
CA ARG A 56 -11.01 -13.84 -3.76
C ARG A 56 -11.26 -12.58 -2.96
N GLU A 57 -11.70 -11.52 -3.59
CA GLU A 57 -12.07 -10.29 -2.89
C GLU A 57 -13.31 -10.51 -2.04
N LEU A 58 -13.22 -10.13 -0.77
CA LEU A 58 -14.34 -10.20 0.17
C LEU A 58 -15.06 -8.86 0.22
N SER A 59 -16.40 -8.91 0.21
CA SER A 59 -17.22 -7.74 0.53
C SER A 59 -17.08 -7.44 2.03
N THR A 60 -16.22 -6.48 2.37
CA THR A 60 -15.96 -6.09 3.76
C THR A 60 -16.30 -4.61 3.92
N GLU A 61 -16.90 -4.25 5.05
CA GLU A 61 -17.06 -2.84 5.40
C GLU A 61 -15.68 -2.22 5.60
N THR A 62 -15.41 -1.17 4.83
CA THR A 62 -14.20 -0.37 4.95
C THR A 62 -14.22 0.38 6.28
N THR A 63 -13.33 0.01 7.20
CA THR A 63 -13.22 0.63 8.53
C THR A 63 -11.77 1.06 8.75
N GLY A 64 -11.57 2.27 9.24
CA GLY A 64 -10.23 2.79 9.49
C GLY A 64 -9.44 2.99 8.21
N SER A 65 -8.25 2.40 8.12
CA SER A 65 -7.39 2.46 6.93
C SER A 65 -7.59 1.27 5.97
N ILE A 66 -8.47 0.32 6.29
CA ILE A 66 -8.75 -0.86 5.45
C ILE A 66 -9.50 -0.43 4.19
N VAL A 67 -8.94 -0.79 3.03
CA VAL A 67 -9.50 -0.49 1.71
C VAL A 67 -10.22 -1.71 1.13
N ARG A 68 -9.54 -2.87 1.15
CA ARG A 68 -10.06 -4.15 0.62
C ARG A 68 -9.48 -5.32 1.39
N VAL A 69 -10.17 -6.44 1.33
CA VAL A 69 -9.71 -7.69 1.92
C VAL A 69 -9.85 -8.81 0.89
N PHE A 70 -8.84 -9.65 0.83
CA PHE A 70 -8.81 -10.82 -0.05
C PHE A 70 -8.64 -12.08 0.79
N GLU A 71 -9.43 -13.07 0.48
CA GLU A 71 -9.26 -14.43 0.97
C GLU A 71 -8.26 -15.16 0.08
N ALA A 72 -7.20 -15.69 0.67
CA ALA A 72 -6.19 -16.50 -0.02
C ALA A 72 -6.58 -17.97 0.09
N VAL A 73 -6.74 -18.63 -1.06
CA VAL A 73 -7.16 -20.03 -1.12
C VAL A 73 -6.13 -20.91 -1.80
N ARG A 74 -6.10 -22.19 -1.38
CA ARG A 74 -5.36 -23.27 -2.02
C ARG A 74 -6.36 -24.38 -2.37
N GLY A 75 -6.79 -24.40 -3.64
CA GLY A 75 -7.96 -25.19 -4.05
C GLY A 75 -9.21 -24.63 -3.38
N ASP A 76 -9.88 -25.43 -2.55
CA ASP A 76 -11.09 -25.02 -1.80
C ASP A 76 -10.80 -24.63 -0.34
N GLU A 77 -9.56 -24.73 0.09
CA GLU A 77 -9.15 -24.43 1.46
C GLU A 77 -8.69 -22.97 1.60
N THR A 78 -9.23 -22.25 2.58
CA THR A 78 -8.76 -20.91 2.96
C THR A 78 -7.49 -21.04 3.78
N ILE A 79 -6.37 -20.55 3.26
CA ILE A 79 -5.06 -20.60 3.92
C ILE A 79 -4.66 -19.30 4.59
N GLY A 80 -5.38 -18.22 4.33
CA GLY A 80 -5.09 -16.92 4.92
C GLY A 80 -5.88 -15.78 4.31
N TYR A 81 -5.49 -14.57 4.67
CA TYR A 81 -6.11 -13.32 4.21
C TYR A 81 -5.06 -12.29 3.87
N ILE A 82 -5.34 -11.47 2.86
CA ILE A 82 -4.59 -10.25 2.55
C ILE A 82 -5.50 -9.06 2.84
N VAL A 83 -5.07 -8.19 3.72
CA VAL A 83 -5.73 -6.92 4.02
C VAL A 83 -4.99 -5.82 3.31
N GLU A 84 -5.64 -5.09 2.43
CA GLU A 84 -5.13 -3.88 1.78
C GLU A 84 -5.52 -2.67 2.61
N LEU A 85 -4.53 -1.84 2.96
CA LEU A 85 -4.72 -0.67 3.82
C LEU A 85 -4.05 0.56 3.22
N ALA A 86 -4.57 1.73 3.60
CA ALA A 86 -4.04 3.03 3.18
C ALA A 86 -3.92 4.01 4.37
N PRO A 87 -3.08 3.71 5.40
CA PRO A 87 -2.90 4.63 6.51
C PRO A 87 -2.26 5.95 6.06
N GLY A 88 -2.58 7.03 6.78
CA GLY A 88 -1.93 8.33 6.57
C GLY A 88 -0.49 8.31 7.09
N GLY A 89 0.49 8.45 6.19
CA GLY A 89 1.90 8.62 6.52
C GLY A 89 2.27 10.06 6.84
N TYR A 90 3.56 10.40 6.70
CA TYR A 90 4.04 11.79 6.88
C TYR A 90 3.72 12.67 5.67
N SER A 91 3.97 12.19 4.46
CA SER A 91 3.81 12.96 3.21
C SER A 91 2.52 12.60 2.44
N GLY A 92 1.74 11.64 2.93
CA GLY A 92 0.50 11.21 2.28
C GLY A 92 0.16 9.76 2.62
N PRO A 93 -0.85 9.18 1.95
CA PRO A 93 -1.27 7.80 2.22
C PRO A 93 -0.18 6.80 1.78
N ILE A 94 -0.05 5.73 2.57
CA ILE A 94 0.83 4.60 2.32
C ILE A 94 -0.04 3.40 1.93
N ASN A 95 -0.11 3.09 0.63
CA ASN A 95 -0.85 1.91 0.19
C ASN A 95 -0.01 0.67 0.47
N MET A 96 -0.54 -0.26 1.24
CA MET A 96 0.17 -1.44 1.69
C MET A 96 -0.75 -2.66 1.81
N MET A 97 -0.15 -3.83 1.86
CA MET A 97 -0.82 -5.09 2.09
C MET A 97 -0.23 -5.80 3.30
N VAL A 98 -1.09 -6.38 4.12
CA VAL A 98 -0.73 -7.24 5.25
C VAL A 98 -1.33 -8.61 5.02
N GLY A 99 -0.50 -9.63 5.00
CA GLY A 99 -0.95 -11.02 4.92
C GLY A 99 -1.01 -11.67 6.28
N ILE A 100 -2.05 -12.46 6.49
CA ILE A 100 -2.28 -13.23 7.71
C ILE A 100 -2.43 -14.70 7.31
N SER A 101 -1.61 -15.55 7.91
CA SER A 101 -1.70 -17.01 7.76
C SER A 101 -2.75 -17.56 8.72
N SER A 102 -3.72 -18.30 8.18
CA SER A 102 -4.73 -18.98 9.01
C SER A 102 -4.19 -20.26 9.63
N ALA A 103 -3.15 -20.87 9.03
CA ALA A 103 -2.57 -22.11 9.55
C ALA A 103 -1.82 -21.87 10.87
N ASP A 104 -1.04 -20.79 10.94
CA ASP A 104 -0.18 -20.50 12.09
C ASP A 104 -0.75 -19.39 12.99
N ASN A 105 -1.82 -18.71 12.56
CA ASN A 105 -2.35 -17.50 13.20
C ASN A 105 -1.25 -16.43 13.39
N THR A 106 -0.50 -16.15 12.31
CA THR A 106 0.60 -15.19 12.31
C THR A 106 0.45 -14.18 11.16
N ILE A 107 1.15 -13.06 11.29
CA ILE A 107 1.37 -12.14 10.16
C ILE A 107 2.35 -12.84 9.20
N ALA A 108 1.86 -13.29 8.05
CA ALA A 108 2.70 -13.90 7.01
C ALA A 108 3.72 -12.92 6.43
N GLY A 109 3.37 -11.63 6.43
CA GLY A 109 4.25 -10.55 5.99
C GLY A 109 3.47 -9.30 5.64
N MET A 110 4.20 -8.22 5.39
CA MET A 110 3.63 -6.98 4.87
C MET A 110 4.45 -6.45 3.71
N ARG A 111 3.80 -5.76 2.78
CA ARG A 111 4.47 -5.10 1.64
C ARG A 111 3.81 -3.77 1.35
N VAL A 112 4.63 -2.78 1.01
CA VAL A 112 4.16 -1.46 0.57
C VAL A 112 4.02 -1.48 -0.95
N LEU A 113 2.84 -1.08 -1.44
CA LEU A 113 2.54 -1.00 -2.87
C LEU A 113 2.96 0.36 -3.44
N ARG A 114 2.61 1.42 -2.72
CA ARG A 114 2.87 2.81 -3.12
C ARG A 114 2.91 3.72 -1.92
N HIS A 115 3.78 4.72 -1.95
CA HIS A 115 3.86 5.79 -0.95
C HIS A 115 4.38 7.09 -1.58
N THR A 116 4.20 8.18 -0.86
CA THR A 116 4.74 9.51 -1.21
C THR A 116 5.73 10.03 -0.17
N GLU A 117 6.23 9.14 0.69
CA GLU A 117 7.18 9.47 1.76
C GLU A 117 8.51 10.02 1.23
N THR A 118 9.16 10.86 2.04
CA THR A 118 10.41 11.52 1.70
C THR A 118 11.53 10.52 1.36
N PRO A 119 12.18 10.64 0.19
CA PRO A 119 13.32 9.81 -0.18
C PRO A 119 14.42 9.84 0.88
N GLY A 120 15.01 8.68 1.18
CA GLY A 120 16.06 8.54 2.19
C GLY A 120 15.61 8.56 3.65
N LEU A 121 14.33 8.83 3.94
CA LEU A 121 13.74 8.83 5.28
C LEU A 121 12.58 7.81 5.35
N GLY A 122 11.35 8.27 5.25
CA GLY A 122 10.15 7.42 5.28
C GLY A 122 10.09 6.39 4.16
N SER A 123 10.71 6.66 3.02
CA SER A 123 10.81 5.71 1.89
C SER A 123 11.51 4.39 2.24
N HIS A 124 12.21 4.29 3.36
CA HIS A 124 12.85 3.05 3.81
C HIS A 124 11.85 1.96 4.21
N ILE A 125 10.56 2.26 4.35
CA ILE A 125 9.51 1.27 4.61
C ILE A 125 9.40 0.17 3.54
N VAL A 126 9.86 0.43 2.33
CA VAL A 126 9.87 -0.57 1.23
C VAL A 126 11.07 -1.51 1.27
N ARG A 127 12.03 -1.27 2.16
CA ARG A 127 13.23 -2.11 2.27
C ARG A 127 12.93 -3.38 3.04
N GLU A 128 13.55 -4.47 2.62
CA GLU A 128 13.43 -5.76 3.29
C GLU A 128 13.81 -5.68 4.77
N SER A 129 14.88 -4.96 5.11
CA SER A 129 15.32 -4.74 6.49
C SER A 129 14.27 -4.06 7.40
N PHE A 130 13.24 -3.45 6.82
CA PHE A 130 12.12 -2.90 7.57
C PHE A 130 10.91 -3.82 7.55
N PHE A 131 10.42 -4.21 6.37
CA PHE A 131 9.17 -4.97 6.31
C PHE A 131 9.30 -6.40 6.87
N SER A 132 10.47 -7.03 6.79
CA SER A 132 10.72 -8.35 7.39
C SER A 132 10.57 -8.38 8.91
N ARG A 133 10.62 -7.21 9.57
CA ARG A 133 10.36 -7.11 11.02
C ARG A 133 8.94 -7.50 11.40
N PHE A 134 8.02 -7.53 10.45
CA PHE A 134 6.62 -7.93 10.65
C PHE A 134 6.36 -9.40 10.31
N ASP A 135 7.29 -10.06 9.61
CA ASP A 135 7.12 -11.43 9.15
C ASP A 135 7.08 -12.42 10.32
N ASN A 136 6.16 -13.40 10.26
CA ASN A 136 5.98 -14.48 11.24
C ASN A 136 5.70 -14.00 12.68
N ARG A 137 5.18 -12.79 12.86
CA ARG A 137 4.76 -12.32 14.18
C ARG A 137 3.38 -12.86 14.54
N GLY A 138 3.21 -13.15 15.84
CA GLY A 138 1.90 -13.51 16.40
C GLY A 138 0.88 -12.38 16.27
N MET A 139 -0.38 -12.73 16.53
CA MET A 139 -1.51 -11.79 16.41
C MET A 139 -1.67 -10.88 17.64
N THR A 140 -0.55 -10.44 18.22
CA THR A 140 -0.51 -9.45 19.32
C THR A 140 -0.30 -8.04 18.77
N PRO A 141 -0.90 -7.00 19.39
CA PRO A 141 -0.68 -5.62 18.94
C PRO A 141 0.79 -5.22 19.06
N ILE A 142 1.33 -4.67 17.99
CA ILE A 142 2.72 -4.26 17.87
C ILE A 142 2.86 -2.78 18.28
N ARG A 143 3.91 -2.46 19.05
CA ARG A 143 4.25 -1.09 19.45
C ARG A 143 5.53 -0.61 18.76
N VAL A 144 5.60 0.71 18.56
CA VAL A 144 6.81 1.36 17.99
C VAL A 144 7.64 1.93 19.13
N VAL A 145 8.90 1.50 19.19
CA VAL A 145 9.92 1.99 20.15
C VAL A 145 11.06 2.69 19.41
N ARG A 146 11.88 3.44 20.13
CA ARG A 146 13.04 4.16 19.53
C ARG A 146 14.27 3.29 19.35
N SER A 147 14.46 2.32 20.23
CA SER A 147 15.61 1.41 20.24
C SER A 147 15.30 0.15 21.05
N SER A 148 16.06 -0.90 20.83
CA SER A 148 15.98 -2.16 21.58
C SER A 148 14.58 -2.76 21.66
N PRO A 149 13.96 -3.10 20.51
CA PRO A 149 12.61 -3.63 20.45
C PRO A 149 12.51 -4.99 21.14
N GLY A 150 11.44 -5.17 21.92
CA GLY A 150 11.02 -6.46 22.48
C GLY A 150 10.23 -7.31 21.47
N PRO A 151 9.65 -8.45 21.92
CA PRO A 151 8.93 -9.38 21.04
C PRO A 151 7.75 -8.75 20.28
N ASP A 152 6.99 -7.86 20.94
CA ASP A 152 5.84 -7.16 20.36
C ASP A 152 6.14 -5.69 20.00
N GLU A 153 7.40 -5.42 19.67
CA GLU A 153 7.86 -4.07 19.39
C GLU A 153 8.63 -3.99 18.07
N ILE A 154 8.55 -2.84 17.43
CA ILE A 154 9.29 -2.51 16.21
C ILE A 154 10.08 -1.23 16.45
N GLU A 155 11.35 -1.26 16.12
CA GLU A 155 12.20 -0.07 16.17
C GLU A 155 11.80 0.91 15.06
N ALA A 156 11.60 2.17 15.44
CA ALA A 156 11.29 3.23 14.50
C ALA A 156 12.45 3.46 13.53
N LEU A 157 12.12 3.73 12.28
CA LEU A 157 13.09 4.24 11.31
C LEU A 157 13.63 5.60 11.80
N THR A 158 14.94 5.76 11.79
CA THR A 158 15.59 7.02 12.13
C THR A 158 15.04 8.15 11.28
N SER A 159 14.61 9.23 11.92
CA SER A 159 13.99 10.40 11.29
C SER A 159 12.65 10.14 10.55
N ALA A 160 12.03 8.96 10.71
CA ALA A 160 10.75 8.61 10.08
C ALA A 160 9.79 7.89 11.06
N THR A 161 9.72 8.35 12.30
CA THR A 161 8.88 7.75 13.35
C THR A 161 7.38 7.82 13.01
N ILE A 162 6.91 8.91 12.37
CA ILE A 162 5.50 9.06 11.96
C ILE A 162 5.15 7.99 10.93
N THR A 163 5.98 7.82 9.91
CA THR A 163 5.81 6.80 8.87
C THR A 163 5.82 5.39 9.47
N THR A 164 6.76 5.10 10.38
CA THR A 164 6.82 3.80 11.07
C THR A 164 5.54 3.54 11.89
N ARG A 165 5.05 4.53 12.62
CA ARG A 165 3.81 4.42 13.38
C ARG A 165 2.60 4.19 12.50
N ALA A 166 2.51 4.89 11.35
CA ALA A 166 1.42 4.70 10.40
C ALA A 166 1.36 3.27 9.87
N VAL A 167 2.51 2.71 9.47
CA VAL A 167 2.61 1.32 9.01
C VAL A 167 2.23 0.34 10.13
N THR A 168 2.77 0.54 11.34
CA THR A 168 2.48 -0.35 12.49
C THR A 168 1.00 -0.28 12.91
N TYR A 169 0.41 0.91 12.86
CA TYR A 169 -1.02 1.09 13.10
C TYR A 169 -1.86 0.28 12.10
N ALA A 170 -1.55 0.35 10.82
CA ALA A 170 -2.25 -0.43 9.80
C ALA A 170 -2.10 -1.94 9.99
N VAL A 171 -0.91 -2.42 10.39
CA VAL A 171 -0.73 -3.83 10.75
C VAL A 171 -1.61 -4.22 11.92
N ASN A 172 -1.70 -3.38 12.96
CA ASN A 172 -2.58 -3.63 14.10
C ASN A 172 -4.07 -3.62 13.70
N GLU A 173 -4.49 -2.75 12.79
CA GLU A 173 -5.87 -2.79 12.23
C GLU A 173 -6.16 -4.11 11.51
N ALA A 174 -5.19 -4.64 10.73
CA ALA A 174 -5.34 -5.94 10.08
C ALA A 174 -5.46 -7.09 11.11
N ILE A 175 -4.66 -7.05 12.20
CA ILE A 175 -4.76 -7.99 13.32
C ILE A 175 -6.15 -7.92 13.97
N GLU A 176 -6.63 -6.73 14.26
CA GLU A 176 -7.96 -6.54 14.87
C GLU A 176 -9.08 -7.00 13.95
N TRP A 177 -8.98 -6.71 12.66
CA TRP A 177 -9.94 -7.19 11.69
C TRP A 177 -10.02 -8.73 11.70
N TYR A 178 -8.88 -9.40 11.66
CA TYR A 178 -8.81 -10.86 11.67
C TYR A 178 -9.37 -11.47 12.96
N ARG A 179 -9.13 -10.84 14.11
CA ARG A 179 -9.62 -11.30 15.41
C ARG A 179 -11.14 -11.18 15.61
N ARG A 180 -11.80 -10.30 14.86
CA ARG A 180 -13.25 -10.09 14.91
C ARG A 180 -14.02 -11.03 13.98
N ARG A 181 -13.32 -11.74 13.12
CA ARG A 181 -13.89 -12.68 12.18
C ARG A 181 -14.16 -14.04 12.81
#